data_6bb09e402762b23f572836347b607cd7
#
_entry.id   6bb09e402762b23f572836347b607cd7
#
_cell.length_a   1.000
_cell.length_b   1.000
_cell.length_c   1.000
_cell.angle_alpha   90.00
_cell.angle_beta   90.00
_cell.angle_gamma   90.00
#
_symmetry.space_group_name_H-M   'P 1'
#
loop_
_entity.id
_entity.type
_entity.pdbx_description
1 polymer ?
#
loop_
_entity_poly.entity_id
_entity_poly.type
_entity_poly.pdbx_seq_one_letter_code
_entity_poly.pdbx_strand_id
1 'polypeptide(L)'
;NLVKILSSTSTEFIMHYARQDLLWLKYHLNVQPKNIFCSKLASKIARTASNFHGYRDLVKELCGKEISKKEQQSDWGNPNLSEKQINYAAQDTKYLFEIKDKLTKMLEREKRIDLFKKCMKVIPILVDMELEGYKIDTFEH
;
A
#
# COMPACT_ATOMS: atom_id res chain seq x y z
N ASN A 1 -4.87 19.06 -9.08
CA ASN A 1 -5.91 18.84 -8.11
C ASN A 1 -5.94 17.36 -7.71
N LEU A 2 -5.34 17.04 -6.56
CA LEU A 2 -5.11 15.66 -6.07
C LEU A 2 -6.44 14.87 -5.94
N VAL A 3 -7.47 15.48 -5.37
CA VAL A 3 -8.79 14.84 -5.18
C VAL A 3 -9.38 14.37 -6.51
N LYS A 4 -9.28 15.19 -7.57
CA LYS A 4 -9.76 14.83 -8.90
C LYS A 4 -9.01 13.62 -9.47
N ILE A 5 -7.69 13.55 -9.28
CA ILE A 5 -6.88 12.41 -9.72
C ILE A 5 -7.29 11.16 -8.95
N LEU A 6 -7.36 11.23 -7.62
CA LEU A 6 -7.69 10.11 -6.74
C LEU A 6 -9.12 9.59 -6.95
N SER A 7 -10.05 10.42 -7.41
CA SER A 7 -11.42 10.04 -7.75
C SER A 7 -11.58 9.44 -9.14
N SER A 8 -10.51 9.41 -9.94
CA SER A 8 -10.55 8.85 -11.30
C SER A 8 -10.82 7.35 -11.26
N THR A 9 -11.76 6.89 -12.08
CA THR A 9 -12.05 5.47 -12.27
C THR A 9 -11.19 4.82 -13.36
N SER A 10 -10.57 5.62 -14.20
CA SER A 10 -9.68 5.18 -15.28
C SER A 10 -8.20 5.05 -14.85
N THR A 11 -7.85 5.64 -13.70
CA THR A 11 -6.47 5.58 -13.16
C THR A 11 -6.35 4.42 -12.19
N GLU A 12 -5.36 3.57 -12.38
CA GLU A 12 -5.01 2.54 -11.40
C GLU A 12 -3.93 3.08 -10.45
N PHE A 13 -4.14 2.88 -9.15
CA PHE A 13 -3.22 3.29 -8.10
C PHE A 13 -2.48 2.07 -7.55
N ILE A 14 -1.16 2.07 -7.63
CA ILE A 14 -0.32 1.02 -7.08
C ILE A 14 0.19 1.49 -5.72
N MET A 15 -0.14 0.75 -4.68
CA MET A 15 0.22 1.08 -3.31
C MET A 15 0.90 -0.11 -2.62
N HIS A 16 1.74 0.18 -1.62
CA HIS A 16 2.24 -0.86 -0.74
C HIS A 16 1.56 -0.74 0.61
N TYR A 17 0.77 -1.75 1.01
CA TYR A 17 -0.07 -1.71 2.21
C TYR A 17 -1.23 -0.71 2.09
N ALA A 18 -1.93 -0.75 0.96
CA ALA A 18 -2.99 0.19 0.56
C ALA A 18 -4.03 0.54 1.63
N ARG A 19 -4.33 -0.38 2.58
CA ARG A 19 -5.27 -0.11 3.68
C ARG A 19 -4.89 1.13 4.47
N GLN A 20 -3.59 1.31 4.76
CA GLN A 20 -3.10 2.46 5.51
C GLN A 20 -3.26 3.77 4.73
N ASP A 21 -2.87 3.77 3.45
CA ASP A 21 -2.98 4.95 2.60
C ASP A 21 -4.45 5.35 2.40
N LEU A 22 -5.33 4.37 2.16
CA LEU A 22 -6.76 4.59 1.97
C LEU A 22 -7.44 5.14 3.21
N LEU A 23 -7.03 4.70 4.41
CA LEU A 23 -7.52 5.23 5.68
C LEU A 23 -7.24 6.73 5.77
N TRP A 24 -6.00 7.16 5.52
CA TRP A 24 -5.60 8.56 5.56
C TRP A 24 -6.26 9.39 4.46
N LEU A 25 -6.36 8.87 3.22
CA LEU A 25 -7.04 9.55 2.12
C LEU A 25 -8.52 9.76 2.42
N LYS A 26 -9.18 8.77 3.01
CA LYS A 26 -10.60 8.87 3.38
C LYS A 26 -10.79 9.84 4.55
N TYR A 27 -9.97 9.73 5.58
CA TYR A 27 -10.06 10.57 6.77
C TYR A 27 -9.82 12.06 6.46
N HIS A 28 -8.76 12.39 5.71
CA HIS A 28 -8.37 13.79 5.47
C HIS A 28 -9.01 14.41 4.23
N LEU A 29 -9.26 13.64 3.19
CA LEU A 29 -9.71 14.15 1.90
C LEU A 29 -11.12 13.66 1.52
N ASN A 30 -11.71 12.79 2.32
CA ASN A 30 -12.96 12.10 2.02
C ASN A 30 -12.96 11.46 0.62
N VAL A 31 -11.84 10.89 0.21
CA VAL A 31 -11.64 10.25 -1.09
C VAL A 31 -11.24 8.80 -0.90
N GLN A 32 -11.87 7.91 -1.67
CA GLN A 32 -11.54 6.49 -1.69
C GLN A 32 -11.34 6.05 -3.15
N PRO A 33 -10.08 5.96 -3.62
CA PRO A 33 -9.77 5.45 -4.95
C PRO A 33 -10.36 4.05 -5.16
N LYS A 34 -10.92 3.80 -6.35
CA LYS A 34 -11.63 2.54 -6.62
C LYS A 34 -10.76 1.49 -7.31
N ASN A 35 -9.83 1.92 -8.15
CA ASN A 35 -8.97 1.03 -8.92
C ASN A 35 -7.58 0.98 -8.28
N ILE A 36 -7.37 0.00 -7.40
CA ILE A 36 -6.18 -0.11 -6.56
C ILE A 36 -5.52 -1.47 -6.72
N PHE A 37 -4.21 -1.48 -6.80
CA PHE A 37 -3.37 -2.66 -6.66
C PHE A 37 -2.54 -2.55 -5.37
N CYS A 38 -2.73 -3.47 -4.43
CA CYS A 38 -1.95 -3.54 -3.19
C CYS A 38 -0.82 -4.57 -3.31
N SER A 39 0.41 -4.11 -3.45
CA SER A 39 1.59 -4.98 -3.63
C SER A 39 1.86 -5.88 -2.41
N LYS A 40 1.60 -5.41 -1.18
CA LYS A 40 1.74 -6.24 0.03
C LYS A 40 0.72 -7.40 0.05
N LEU A 41 -0.53 -7.14 -0.31
CA LEU A 41 -1.56 -8.17 -0.39
C LEU A 41 -1.27 -9.16 -1.53
N ALA A 42 -0.90 -8.65 -2.71
CA ALA A 42 -0.49 -9.48 -3.84
C ALA A 42 0.67 -10.40 -3.48
N SER A 43 1.68 -9.87 -2.78
CA SER A 43 2.82 -10.66 -2.29
C SER A 43 2.39 -11.76 -1.31
N LYS A 44 1.53 -11.47 -0.34
CA LYS A 44 1.04 -12.46 0.62
C LYS A 44 0.29 -13.61 -0.07
N ILE A 45 -0.49 -13.30 -1.10
CA ILE A 45 -1.28 -14.30 -1.83
C ILE A 45 -0.41 -15.10 -2.82
N ALA A 46 0.51 -14.43 -3.53
CA ALA A 46 1.38 -15.08 -4.51
C ALA A 46 2.53 -15.86 -3.88
N ARG A 47 3.05 -15.43 -2.73
CA ARG A 47 4.30 -15.90 -2.11
C ARG A 47 4.04 -16.47 -0.71
N THR A 48 3.19 -17.48 -0.62
CA THR A 48 2.74 -18.05 0.66
C THR A 48 3.84 -18.72 1.49
N ALA A 49 4.94 -19.10 0.87
CA ALA A 49 6.10 -19.67 1.56
C ALA A 49 7.07 -18.60 2.14
N SER A 50 6.86 -17.32 1.83
CA SER A 50 7.67 -16.22 2.34
C SER A 50 6.98 -15.52 3.49
N ASN A 51 7.77 -15.09 4.49
CA ASN A 51 7.30 -14.19 5.57
C ASN A 51 7.68 -12.73 5.30
N PHE A 52 8.40 -12.46 4.22
CA PHE A 52 8.93 -11.14 3.89
C PHE A 52 8.09 -10.48 2.80
N HIS A 53 7.16 -9.62 3.24
CA HIS A 53 6.21 -8.91 2.37
C HIS A 53 6.32 -7.39 2.51
N GLY A 54 7.37 -6.88 3.15
CA GLY A 54 7.66 -5.45 3.23
C GLY A 54 8.11 -4.90 1.87
N TYR A 55 7.92 -3.61 1.64
CA TYR A 55 8.30 -2.99 0.36
C TYR A 55 9.76 -3.23 0.00
N ARG A 56 10.66 -3.07 0.96
CA ARG A 56 12.10 -3.30 0.76
C ARG A 56 12.44 -4.74 0.47
N ASP A 57 11.75 -5.66 1.14
CA ASP A 57 11.94 -7.09 0.88
C ASP A 57 11.55 -7.41 -0.55
N LEU A 58 10.42 -6.83 -1.02
CA LEU A 58 9.98 -6.99 -2.41
C LEU A 58 10.97 -6.36 -3.39
N VAL A 59 11.47 -5.15 -3.11
CA VAL A 59 12.48 -4.52 -3.97
C VAL A 59 13.75 -5.36 -4.03
N LYS A 60 14.23 -5.86 -2.89
CA LYS A 60 15.44 -6.71 -2.85
C LYS A 60 15.22 -8.02 -3.59
N GLU A 61 14.15 -8.74 -3.30
CA GLU A 61 13.92 -10.08 -3.85
C GLU A 61 13.42 -10.05 -5.30
N LEU A 62 12.55 -9.11 -5.65
CA LEU A 62 11.97 -9.06 -6.98
C LEU A 62 12.78 -8.16 -7.93
N CYS A 63 13.30 -7.04 -7.49
CA CYS A 63 14.00 -6.08 -8.35
C CYS A 63 15.53 -6.16 -8.23
N GLY A 64 16.08 -6.94 -7.27
CA GLY A 64 17.53 -7.07 -7.05
C GLY A 64 18.20 -5.75 -6.62
N LYS A 65 17.43 -4.86 -5.96
CA LYS A 65 17.91 -3.54 -5.50
C LYS A 65 17.84 -3.44 -3.99
N GLU A 66 18.67 -2.58 -3.41
CA GLU A 66 18.62 -2.27 -1.99
C GLU A 66 18.18 -0.82 -1.78
N ILE A 67 17.31 -0.60 -0.79
CA ILE A 67 16.80 0.72 -0.40
C ILE A 67 17.28 1.04 1.02
N SER A 68 17.83 2.25 1.21
CA SER A 68 18.26 2.74 2.52
C SER A 68 17.08 2.93 3.48
N LYS A 69 17.34 2.71 4.78
CA LYS A 69 16.36 2.97 5.87
C LYS A 69 16.55 4.33 6.54
N LYS A 70 17.59 5.07 6.18
CA LYS A 70 18.11 6.19 6.99
C LYS A 70 17.09 7.28 7.30
N GLU A 71 16.22 7.61 6.34
CA GLU A 71 15.27 8.71 6.49
C GLU A 71 13.88 8.29 7.00
N GLN A 72 13.67 7.00 7.29
CA GLN A 72 12.35 6.48 7.72
C GLN A 72 11.86 7.13 9.03
N GLN A 73 12.78 7.50 9.93
CA GLN A 73 12.48 8.08 11.24
C GLN A 73 12.85 9.58 11.31
N SER A 74 13.07 10.22 10.16
CA SER A 74 13.36 11.65 10.12
C SER A 74 12.10 12.48 10.44
N ASP A 75 12.28 13.75 10.77
CA ASP A 75 11.16 14.66 11.06
C ASP A 75 10.39 15.02 9.78
N TRP A 76 9.32 14.28 9.52
CA TRP A 76 8.40 14.50 8.40
C TRP A 76 7.37 15.60 8.65
N GLY A 77 7.31 16.14 9.88
CA GLY A 77 6.46 17.28 10.24
C GLY A 77 7.07 18.63 9.83
N ASN A 78 8.35 18.66 9.45
CA ASN A 78 9.00 19.89 9.01
C ASN A 78 8.43 20.36 7.67
N PRO A 79 7.97 21.64 7.55
CA PRO A 79 7.47 22.18 6.28
C PRO A 79 8.54 22.25 5.18
N ASN A 80 9.83 22.28 5.55
CA ASN A 80 10.96 22.29 4.63
C ASN A 80 11.66 20.93 4.64
N LEU A 81 11.21 20.00 3.80
CA LEU A 81 11.83 18.69 3.66
C LEU A 81 13.21 18.81 3.01
N SER A 82 14.20 18.09 3.53
CA SER A 82 15.52 17.99 2.94
C SER A 82 15.49 17.20 1.62
N GLU A 83 16.48 17.41 0.74
CA GLU A 83 16.64 16.62 -0.49
C GLU A 83 16.72 15.10 -0.20
N LYS A 84 17.32 14.71 0.93
CA LYS A 84 17.41 13.32 1.35
C LYS A 84 16.02 12.72 1.66
N GLN A 85 15.16 13.48 2.34
CA GLN A 85 13.78 13.07 2.61
C GLN A 85 12.97 12.97 1.32
N ILE A 86 13.08 13.95 0.42
CA ILE A 86 12.40 13.94 -0.88
C ILE A 86 12.84 12.72 -1.71
N ASN A 87 14.15 12.48 -1.79
CA ASN A 87 14.70 11.31 -2.49
C ASN A 87 14.24 9.98 -1.85
N TYR A 88 14.17 9.93 -0.52
CA TYR A 88 13.66 8.75 0.19
C TYR A 88 12.19 8.50 -0.16
N ALA A 89 11.33 9.51 -0.09
CA ALA A 89 9.92 9.38 -0.46
C ALA A 89 9.73 8.96 -1.92
N ALA A 90 10.55 9.48 -2.83
CA ALA A 90 10.53 9.06 -4.24
C ALA A 90 10.96 7.59 -4.42
N GLN A 91 11.89 7.09 -3.61
CA GLN A 91 12.31 5.69 -3.66
C GLN A 91 11.22 4.72 -3.19
N ASP A 92 10.34 5.15 -2.28
CA ASP A 92 9.23 4.33 -1.78
C ASP A 92 8.14 4.05 -2.84
N THR A 93 8.18 4.75 -3.97
CA THR A 93 7.26 4.53 -5.09
C THR A 93 7.95 4.00 -6.35
N LYS A 94 9.25 4.20 -6.49
CA LYS A 94 10.04 3.97 -7.71
C LYS A 94 9.90 2.56 -8.31
N TYR A 95 9.81 1.54 -7.47
CA TYR A 95 9.80 0.14 -7.92
C TYR A 95 8.39 -0.49 -7.94
N LEU A 96 7.34 0.27 -7.62
CA LEU A 96 5.99 -0.28 -7.50
C LEU A 96 5.47 -0.86 -8.81
N PHE A 97 5.78 -0.26 -9.96
CA PHE A 97 5.39 -0.79 -11.27
C PHE A 97 6.03 -2.14 -11.56
N GLU A 98 7.35 -2.25 -11.36
CA GLU A 98 8.08 -3.51 -11.58
C GLU A 98 7.60 -4.60 -10.62
N ILE A 99 7.38 -4.26 -9.35
CA ILE A 99 6.83 -5.18 -8.33
C ILE A 99 5.45 -5.65 -8.74
N LYS A 100 4.56 -4.76 -9.19
CA LYS A 100 3.22 -5.12 -9.66
C LYS A 100 3.28 -6.13 -10.80
N ASP A 101 4.08 -5.86 -11.84
CA ASP A 101 4.19 -6.73 -13.00
C ASP A 101 4.67 -8.14 -12.61
N LYS A 102 5.67 -8.22 -11.75
CA LYS A 102 6.20 -9.51 -11.27
C LYS A 102 5.20 -10.25 -10.39
N LEU A 103 4.53 -9.56 -9.47
CA LEU A 103 3.51 -10.17 -8.60
C LEU A 103 2.27 -10.60 -9.39
N THR A 104 1.85 -9.84 -10.40
CA THR A 104 0.74 -10.24 -11.28
C THR A 104 1.05 -11.54 -12.01
N LYS A 105 2.24 -11.66 -12.61
CA LYS A 105 2.68 -12.91 -13.25
C LYS A 105 2.72 -14.09 -12.27
N MET A 106 3.15 -13.87 -11.03
CA MET A 106 3.12 -14.90 -9.99
C MET A 106 1.70 -15.31 -9.64
N LEU A 107 0.78 -14.35 -9.44
CA LEU A 107 -0.64 -14.62 -9.14
C LEU A 107 -1.31 -15.41 -10.27
N GLU A 108 -1.01 -15.10 -11.53
CA GLU A 108 -1.52 -15.81 -12.69
C GLU A 108 -0.99 -17.25 -12.74
N ARG A 109 0.33 -17.43 -12.58
CA ARG A 109 0.98 -18.75 -12.56
C ARG A 109 0.39 -19.64 -11.46
N GLU A 110 0.17 -19.09 -10.27
CA GLU A 110 -0.40 -19.80 -9.13
C GLU A 110 -1.95 -19.92 -9.19
N LYS A 111 -2.60 -19.41 -10.25
CA LYS A 111 -4.06 -19.35 -10.44
C LYS A 111 -4.79 -18.66 -9.26
N ARG A 112 -4.18 -17.60 -8.71
CA ARG A 112 -4.67 -16.86 -7.52
C ARG A 112 -5.16 -15.45 -7.80
N ILE A 113 -5.23 -15.06 -9.07
CA ILE A 113 -5.65 -13.70 -9.46
C ILE A 113 -7.09 -13.38 -8.99
N ASP A 114 -8.01 -14.35 -9.06
CA ASP A 114 -9.39 -14.15 -8.61
C ASP A 114 -9.49 -14.02 -7.08
N LEU A 115 -8.68 -14.79 -6.34
CA LEU A 115 -8.56 -14.64 -4.89
C LEU A 115 -8.04 -13.23 -4.55
N PHE A 116 -6.99 -12.78 -5.23
CA PHE A 116 -6.46 -11.43 -5.04
C PHE A 116 -7.53 -10.36 -5.27
N LYS A 117 -8.28 -10.44 -6.39
CA LYS A 117 -9.37 -9.51 -6.70
C LYS A 117 -10.47 -9.50 -5.63
N LYS A 118 -10.82 -10.67 -5.09
CA LYS A 118 -11.79 -10.79 -3.99
C LYS A 118 -11.27 -10.12 -2.71
N CYS A 119 -10.02 -10.39 -2.33
CA CYS A 119 -9.39 -9.79 -1.16
C CYS A 119 -9.23 -8.26 -1.29
N MET A 120 -8.96 -7.75 -2.50
CA MET A 120 -8.91 -6.30 -2.74
C MET A 120 -10.24 -5.60 -2.43
N LYS A 121 -11.39 -6.25 -2.67
CA LYS A 121 -12.72 -5.71 -2.36
C LYS A 121 -12.98 -5.58 -0.86
N VAL A 122 -12.24 -6.29 -0.02
CA VAL A 122 -12.37 -6.24 1.44
C VAL A 122 -11.65 -5.02 2.03
N ILE A 123 -10.61 -4.52 1.38
CA ILE A 123 -9.80 -3.42 1.91
C ILE A 123 -10.64 -2.17 2.21
N PRO A 124 -11.51 -1.67 1.30
CA PRO A 124 -12.37 -0.52 1.59
C PRO A 124 -13.26 -0.73 2.82
N ILE A 125 -13.81 -1.93 2.99
CA ILE A 125 -14.67 -2.29 4.14
C ILE A 125 -13.86 -2.21 5.44
N LEU A 126 -12.63 -2.73 5.44
CA LEU A 126 -11.74 -2.64 6.62
C LEU A 126 -11.40 -1.19 6.96
N VAL A 127 -11.20 -0.35 5.95
CA VAL A 127 -10.98 1.10 6.16
C VAL A 127 -12.18 1.75 6.81
N ASP A 128 -13.40 1.41 6.36
CA ASP A 128 -14.63 1.95 6.94
C ASP A 128 -14.82 1.50 8.39
N MET A 129 -14.57 0.22 8.68
CA MET A 129 -14.61 -0.30 10.04
C MET A 129 -13.57 0.36 10.96
N GLU A 130 -12.37 0.64 10.48
CA GLU A 130 -11.33 1.32 11.27
C GLU A 130 -11.69 2.77 11.57
N LEU A 131 -12.31 3.47 10.61
CA LEU A 131 -12.76 4.86 10.80
C LEU A 131 -13.95 4.96 11.73
N GLU A 132 -14.89 4.01 11.67
CA GLU A 132 -16.04 3.95 12.56
C GLU A 132 -15.62 3.60 13.99
N GLY A 133 -14.65 2.70 14.14
CA GLY A 133 -14.20 2.19 15.43
C GLY A 133 -15.25 1.30 16.10
N TYR A 134 -15.05 1.03 17.39
CA TYR A 134 -16.00 0.32 18.24
C TYR A 134 -15.93 0.85 19.67
N LYS A 135 -17.08 0.85 20.34
CA LYS A 135 -17.18 1.27 21.72
C LYS A 135 -16.69 0.15 22.64
N ILE A 136 -15.72 0.50 23.50
CA ILE A 136 -15.25 -0.39 24.58
C ILE A 136 -16.04 -0.04 25.86
N ASP A 137 -16.61 -1.05 26.51
CA ASP A 137 -17.14 -0.89 27.87
C ASP A 137 -15.99 -0.96 28.86
N THR A 138 -15.66 0.19 29.46
CA THR A 138 -14.56 0.32 30.40
C THR A 138 -14.95 -0.10 31.83
N PHE A 139 -16.20 -0.47 32.08
CA PHE A 139 -16.67 -0.88 33.40
C PHE A 139 -16.55 -2.41 33.66
N GLU A 140 -16.30 -3.21 32.63
CA GLU A 140 -16.14 -4.65 32.71
C GLU A 140 -14.67 -5.13 32.63
N HIS A 141 -13.70 -4.22 32.77
CA HIS A 141 -12.26 -4.55 32.79
C HIS A 141 -11.57 -4.08 34.05
#